data_77d57b9e870b3dc02ddf3f95f39643ea
#
_entry.id   77d57b9e870b3dc02ddf3f95f39643ea
#
_cell.length_a   1.000
_cell.length_b   1.000
_cell.length_c   1.000
_cell.angle_alpha   90.00
_cell.angle_beta   90.00
_cell.angle_gamma   90.00
#
_symmetry.space_group_name_H-M   'P 1'
#
loop_
_entity.id
_entity.type
_entity.pdbx_description
1 polymer ?
#
loop_
_entity_poly.entity_id
_entity_poly.type
_entity_poly.pdbx_seq_one_letter_code
_entity_poly.pdbx_strand_id
1 'polypeptide(L)'
;MLVRNLKDRFLAVPWVYDKLRPLVAGGIDFQSLAAFCQTEQHDRVFDFGCGTGQLLPFLRFSDYVGVDLDVSALQRAARFTAPNVRFAEGDSWDGIYRDLNPTVALMIGVVHHLSDAGFKSVLKRLTLPGLLPRIVTVDVSYFPGRPLNNLLSRMDRGRHVRAPQEYERLFRQSGLRVTCAEVLTTRLRYVQYAGYQLQADRNPG
;
A
#
# COMPACT_ATOMS: atom_id res chain seq x y z
N MET A 1 -21.65 -20.49 -11.20
CA MET A 1 -22.13 -19.16 -11.65
C MET A 1 -22.89 -18.41 -10.55
N LEU A 2 -23.72 -19.07 -9.71
CA LEU A 2 -24.50 -18.44 -8.63
C LEU A 2 -23.67 -17.80 -7.50
N VAL A 3 -22.56 -18.41 -7.11
CA VAL A 3 -21.71 -17.95 -5.99
C VAL A 3 -20.99 -16.63 -6.29
N ARG A 4 -20.71 -16.34 -7.56
CA ARG A 4 -20.06 -15.10 -8.00
C ARG A 4 -20.99 -13.88 -7.86
N ASN A 5 -22.28 -14.05 -8.18
CA ASN A 5 -23.27 -12.96 -8.10
C ASN A 5 -23.67 -12.60 -6.65
N LEU A 6 -23.64 -13.54 -5.72
CA LEU A 6 -23.92 -13.27 -4.30
C LEU A 6 -22.75 -12.48 -3.66
N LYS A 7 -21.52 -12.84 -4.03
CA LYS A 7 -20.30 -12.18 -3.58
C LYS A 7 -20.27 -10.70 -3.99
N ASP A 8 -20.61 -10.42 -5.26
CA ASP A 8 -20.62 -9.06 -5.80
C ASP A 8 -21.74 -8.20 -5.20
N ARG A 9 -22.87 -8.79 -4.77
CA ARG A 9 -23.99 -8.06 -4.11
C ARG A 9 -23.77 -7.81 -2.62
N PHE A 10 -23.14 -8.73 -1.87
CA PHE A 10 -22.86 -8.54 -0.42
C PHE A 10 -21.64 -7.67 -0.17
N LEU A 11 -20.62 -7.73 -1.05
CA LEU A 11 -19.42 -6.90 -0.95
C LEU A 11 -19.55 -5.53 -1.66
N ALA A 12 -20.65 -5.30 -2.39
CA ALA A 12 -20.97 -4.02 -3.03
C ALA A 12 -21.46 -2.96 -2.03
N VAL A 13 -21.66 -3.32 -0.75
CA VAL A 13 -21.97 -2.34 0.28
C VAL A 13 -20.65 -1.93 0.94
N PRO A 14 -20.09 -0.75 0.63
CA PRO A 14 -18.80 -0.29 1.16
C PRO A 14 -18.73 -0.39 2.69
N TRP A 15 -19.83 -0.09 3.36
CA TRP A 15 -19.98 -0.13 4.81
C TRP A 15 -19.79 -1.54 5.43
N VAL A 16 -20.29 -2.59 4.80
CA VAL A 16 -20.16 -3.97 5.28
C VAL A 16 -18.71 -4.43 5.17
N TYR A 17 -18.06 -4.09 4.06
CA TYR A 17 -16.66 -4.42 3.83
C TYR A 17 -15.74 -3.69 4.81
N ASP A 18 -15.93 -2.39 5.00
CA ASP A 18 -15.07 -1.56 5.87
C ASP A 18 -15.21 -1.92 7.36
N LYS A 19 -16.39 -2.41 7.79
CA LYS A 19 -16.60 -2.85 9.18
C LYS A 19 -16.29 -4.32 9.43
N LEU A 20 -16.58 -5.21 8.49
CA LEU A 20 -16.35 -6.65 8.67
C LEU A 20 -14.90 -7.04 8.41
N ARG A 21 -14.20 -6.36 7.49
CA ARG A 21 -12.80 -6.67 7.18
C ARG A 21 -11.88 -6.55 8.39
N PRO A 22 -11.88 -5.45 9.18
CA PRO A 22 -11.06 -5.36 10.39
C PRO A 22 -11.40 -6.43 11.42
N LEU A 23 -12.70 -6.78 11.54
CA LEU A 23 -13.16 -7.77 12.50
C LEU A 23 -12.74 -9.19 12.09
N VAL A 24 -12.91 -9.54 10.82
CA VAL A 24 -12.60 -10.88 10.30
C VAL A 24 -11.10 -11.06 10.07
N ALA A 25 -10.40 -10.00 9.65
CA ALA A 25 -8.96 -10.01 9.44
C ALA A 25 -8.15 -9.89 10.75
N GLY A 26 -8.81 -9.68 11.89
CA GLY A 26 -8.13 -9.60 13.19
C GLY A 26 -7.44 -8.27 13.46
N GLY A 27 -7.81 -7.21 12.74
CA GLY A 27 -7.25 -5.85 12.88
C GLY A 27 -5.83 -5.72 12.34
N ILE A 28 -5.54 -4.60 11.70
CA ILE A 28 -4.19 -4.26 11.25
C ILE A 28 -3.37 -3.83 12.47
N ASP A 29 -2.16 -4.35 12.59
CA ASP A 29 -1.19 -3.87 13.57
C ASP A 29 -0.39 -2.71 12.96
N PHE A 30 -0.90 -1.48 13.16
CA PHE A 30 -0.26 -0.27 12.63
C PHE A 30 1.13 -0.01 13.22
N GLN A 31 1.41 -0.47 14.45
CA GLN A 31 2.74 -0.33 15.04
C GLN A 31 3.76 -1.20 14.32
N SER A 32 3.45 -2.49 14.12
CA SER A 32 4.30 -3.40 13.35
C SER A 32 4.45 -2.94 11.90
N LEU A 33 3.37 -2.43 11.29
CA LEU A 33 3.40 -1.89 9.94
C LEU A 33 4.31 -0.66 9.83
N ALA A 34 4.20 0.29 10.76
CA ALA A 34 5.05 1.46 10.81
C ALA A 34 6.53 1.10 11.08
N ALA A 35 6.76 0.13 11.98
CA ALA A 35 8.11 -0.38 12.23
C ALA A 35 8.74 -0.98 10.97
N PHE A 36 7.94 -1.71 10.17
CA PHE A 36 8.41 -2.22 8.88
C PHE A 36 8.67 -1.11 7.86
N CYS A 37 7.89 -0.01 7.89
CA CYS A 37 8.13 1.15 7.02
C CYS A 37 9.46 1.83 7.30
N GLN A 38 10.00 1.75 8.51
CA GLN A 38 11.30 2.32 8.92
C GLN A 38 11.46 3.78 8.50
N THR A 39 10.40 4.59 8.70
CA THR A 39 10.49 6.01 8.43
C THR A 39 11.16 6.74 9.61
N GLU A 40 11.98 7.74 9.29
CA GLU A 40 12.74 8.54 10.25
C GLU A 40 12.25 10.00 10.28
N GLN A 41 12.61 10.76 11.34
CA GLN A 41 12.17 12.14 11.51
C GLN A 41 12.57 13.08 10.36
N HIS A 42 13.63 12.76 9.64
CA HIS A 42 14.09 13.55 8.49
C HIS A 42 13.48 13.12 7.15
N ASP A 43 12.69 12.04 7.12
CA ASP A 43 12.10 11.56 5.88
C ASP A 43 10.98 12.47 5.39
N ARG A 44 10.92 12.65 4.10
CA ARG A 44 9.79 13.20 3.37
C ARG A 44 9.00 12.05 2.78
N VAL A 45 7.82 11.82 3.33
CA VAL A 45 7.00 10.64 3.04
C VAL A 45 5.92 10.97 2.03
N PHE A 46 5.89 10.22 0.94
CA PHE A 46 4.78 10.21 -0.02
C PHE A 46 4.00 8.92 0.13
N ASP A 47 2.73 9.01 0.53
CA ASP A 47 1.85 7.85 0.77
C ASP A 47 0.82 7.72 -0.36
N PHE A 48 1.10 6.84 -1.31
CA PHE A 48 0.27 6.58 -2.47
C PHE A 48 -0.82 5.57 -2.14
N GLY A 49 -2.08 6.02 -2.17
CA GLY A 49 -3.23 5.25 -1.69
C GLY A 49 -3.35 5.30 -0.16
N CYS A 50 -3.20 6.50 0.43
CA CYS A 50 -3.14 6.69 1.88
C CYS A 50 -4.47 6.37 2.61
N GLY A 51 -5.57 6.22 1.88
CA GLY A 51 -6.88 5.94 2.43
C GLY A 51 -7.30 6.97 3.49
N THR A 52 -7.67 6.47 4.66
CA THR A 52 -8.14 7.29 5.80
C THR A 52 -7.01 7.81 6.69
N GLY A 53 -5.75 7.66 6.28
CA GLY A 53 -4.58 8.15 6.99
C GLY A 53 -4.27 7.44 8.33
N GLN A 54 -4.79 6.24 8.56
CA GLN A 54 -4.66 5.55 9.86
C GLN A 54 -3.22 5.15 10.22
N LEU A 55 -2.36 4.99 9.24
CA LEU A 55 -0.94 4.67 9.47
C LEU A 55 -0.15 5.90 9.94
N LEU A 56 -0.53 7.11 9.50
CA LEU A 56 0.21 8.35 9.71
C LEU A 56 0.62 8.62 11.17
N PRO A 57 -0.25 8.43 12.20
CA PRO A 57 0.13 8.68 13.60
C PRO A 57 1.27 7.80 14.13
N PHE A 58 1.64 6.75 13.42
CA PHE A 58 2.69 5.80 13.80
C PHE A 58 3.99 6.01 13.02
N LEU A 59 3.97 6.86 11.99
CA LEU A 59 5.14 7.19 11.17
C LEU A 59 5.97 8.32 11.78
N ARG A 60 7.26 8.37 11.44
CA ARG A 60 8.16 9.48 11.73
C ARG A 60 8.51 10.16 10.41
N PHE A 61 8.43 11.48 10.33
CA PHE A 61 8.71 12.24 9.10
C PHE A 61 8.95 13.72 9.40
N SER A 62 9.62 14.41 8.47
CA SER A 62 9.66 15.89 8.43
C SER A 62 8.43 16.43 7.71
N ASP A 63 8.07 15.83 6.57
CA ASP A 63 6.95 16.20 5.72
C ASP A 63 6.21 14.96 5.22
N TYR A 64 4.89 15.07 5.11
CA TYR A 64 4.03 14.00 4.62
C TYR A 64 3.04 14.52 3.59
N VAL A 65 2.92 13.77 2.49
CA VAL A 65 1.86 13.93 1.50
C VAL A 65 1.18 12.60 1.26
N GLY A 66 -0.11 12.53 1.58
CA GLY A 66 -0.97 11.39 1.26
C GLY A 66 -1.84 11.69 0.05
N VAL A 67 -1.92 10.74 -0.89
CA VAL A 67 -2.83 10.84 -2.05
C VAL A 67 -3.74 9.62 -2.13
N ASP A 68 -5.00 9.84 -2.51
CA ASP A 68 -5.97 8.77 -2.72
C ASP A 68 -7.01 9.16 -3.79
N LEU A 69 -7.63 8.18 -4.42
CA LEU A 69 -8.75 8.37 -5.35
C LEU A 69 -10.10 8.46 -4.62
N ASP A 70 -10.19 7.94 -3.40
CA ASP A 70 -11.39 7.96 -2.58
C ASP A 70 -11.48 9.24 -1.76
N VAL A 71 -12.21 10.22 -2.29
CA VAL A 71 -12.49 11.51 -1.61
C VAL A 71 -13.05 11.31 -0.21
N SER A 72 -13.90 10.30 -0.01
CA SER A 72 -14.52 10.04 1.29
C SER A 72 -13.49 9.53 2.31
N ALA A 73 -12.47 8.81 1.86
CA ALA A 73 -11.34 8.40 2.68
C ALA A 73 -10.48 9.63 3.06
N LEU A 74 -10.19 10.51 2.08
CA LEU A 74 -9.43 11.74 2.33
C LEU A 74 -10.12 12.70 3.28
N GLN A 75 -11.45 12.84 3.22
CA GLN A 75 -12.22 13.62 4.20
C GLN A 75 -12.02 13.10 5.63
N ARG A 76 -11.90 11.78 5.80
CA ARG A 76 -11.57 11.18 7.11
C ARG A 76 -10.09 11.37 7.49
N ALA A 77 -9.19 11.35 6.50
CA ALA A 77 -7.77 11.61 6.71
C ALA A 77 -7.48 13.06 7.11
N ALA A 78 -8.32 14.01 6.68
CA ALA A 78 -8.17 15.45 6.95
C ALA A 78 -8.05 15.79 8.44
N ARG A 79 -8.54 14.93 9.35
CA ARG A 79 -8.35 15.08 10.81
C ARG A 79 -6.88 15.09 11.25
N PHE A 80 -5.96 14.60 10.41
CA PHE A 80 -4.53 14.55 10.67
C PHE A 80 -3.77 15.70 10.00
N THR A 81 -4.46 16.64 9.33
CA THR A 81 -3.82 17.78 8.68
C THR A 81 -3.05 18.62 9.70
N ALA A 82 -1.83 18.95 9.36
CA ALA A 82 -0.89 19.76 10.14
C ALA A 82 -0.01 20.58 9.17
N PRO A 83 0.79 21.54 9.63
CA PRO A 83 1.63 22.34 8.74
C PRO A 83 2.54 21.53 7.81
N ASN A 84 2.99 20.36 8.25
CA ASN A 84 3.83 19.42 7.49
C ASN A 84 3.08 18.19 6.98
N VAL A 85 1.74 18.18 7.03
CA VAL A 85 0.89 17.07 6.56
C VAL A 85 -0.14 17.60 5.57
N ARG A 86 -0.09 17.07 4.36
CA ARG A 86 -1.00 17.44 3.27
C ARG A 86 -1.66 16.21 2.68
N PHE A 87 -2.89 16.39 2.22
CA PHE A 87 -3.62 15.36 1.46
C PHE A 87 -4.06 15.93 0.12
N ALA A 88 -4.01 15.11 -0.93
CA ALA A 88 -4.44 15.49 -2.26
C ALA A 88 -5.29 14.37 -2.90
N GLU A 89 -6.29 14.79 -3.66
CA GLU A 89 -7.19 13.89 -4.37
C GLU A 89 -6.69 13.59 -5.77
N GLY A 90 -6.97 12.37 -6.22
CA GLY A 90 -6.91 11.99 -7.62
C GLY A 90 -5.53 11.54 -8.08
N ASP A 91 -5.40 11.54 -9.39
CA ASP A 91 -4.24 10.98 -10.11
C ASP A 91 -3.24 12.07 -10.58
N SER A 92 -3.55 13.35 -10.35
CA SER A 92 -2.71 14.50 -10.75
C SER A 92 -1.76 14.95 -9.65
N TRP A 93 -1.00 14.01 -9.08
CA TRP A 93 -0.13 14.24 -7.94
C TRP A 93 1.33 14.59 -8.30
N ASP A 94 1.70 14.62 -9.59
CA ASP A 94 3.10 14.80 -10.01
C ASP A 94 3.74 16.12 -9.51
N GLY A 95 2.97 17.21 -9.47
CA GLY A 95 3.45 18.50 -8.97
C GLY A 95 3.77 18.43 -7.48
N ILE A 96 2.80 17.98 -6.67
CA ILE A 96 2.98 17.89 -5.22
C ILE A 96 4.06 16.86 -4.82
N TYR A 97 4.26 15.81 -5.64
CA TYR A 97 5.31 14.81 -5.47
C TYR A 97 6.70 15.43 -5.67
N ARG A 98 6.88 16.21 -6.75
CA ARG A 98 8.14 16.90 -7.02
C ARG A 98 8.47 17.95 -5.97
N ASP A 99 7.46 18.71 -5.53
CA ASP A 99 7.62 19.73 -4.49
C ASP A 99 8.00 19.11 -3.14
N LEU A 100 7.42 17.94 -2.81
CA LEU A 100 7.78 17.18 -1.62
C LEU A 100 9.22 16.64 -1.71
N ASN A 101 9.68 16.26 -2.91
CA ASN A 101 10.97 15.60 -3.12
C ASN A 101 11.17 14.42 -2.16
N PRO A 102 10.35 13.37 -2.23
CA PRO A 102 10.23 12.34 -1.20
C PRO A 102 11.52 11.51 -1.08
N THR A 103 11.85 11.11 0.15
CA THR A 103 12.87 10.12 0.46
C THR A 103 12.29 8.72 0.59
N VAL A 104 11.00 8.64 0.97
CA VAL A 104 10.25 7.39 1.11
C VAL A 104 8.91 7.51 0.39
N ALA A 105 8.58 6.50 -0.43
CA ALA A 105 7.26 6.32 -1.01
C ALA A 105 6.60 5.06 -0.43
N LEU A 106 5.41 5.22 0.14
CA LEU A 106 4.60 4.13 0.67
C LEU A 106 3.53 3.73 -0.34
N MET A 107 3.27 2.43 -0.46
CA MET A 107 2.19 1.84 -1.26
C MET A 107 1.53 0.71 -0.44
N ILE A 108 0.83 1.09 0.64
CA ILE A 108 0.30 0.13 1.60
C ILE A 108 -1.11 -0.31 1.20
N GLY A 109 -1.26 -1.58 0.84
CA GLY A 109 -2.53 -2.12 0.34
C GLY A 109 -2.90 -1.64 -1.05
N VAL A 110 -1.93 -1.34 -1.90
CA VAL A 110 -2.13 -0.70 -3.21
C VAL A 110 -1.77 -1.61 -4.38
N VAL A 111 -0.63 -2.32 -4.30
CA VAL A 111 -0.09 -3.04 -5.47
C VAL A 111 -1.01 -4.17 -5.92
N HIS A 112 -1.78 -4.77 -5.02
CA HIS A 112 -2.78 -5.80 -5.36
C HIS A 112 -4.02 -5.24 -6.10
N HIS A 113 -4.18 -3.93 -6.20
CA HIS A 113 -5.18 -3.29 -7.06
C HIS A 113 -4.64 -3.02 -8.48
N LEU A 114 -3.32 -3.02 -8.67
CA LEU A 114 -2.68 -2.66 -9.91
C LEU A 114 -2.32 -3.88 -10.76
N SER A 115 -2.64 -3.82 -12.06
CA SER A 115 -2.04 -4.73 -13.04
C SER A 115 -0.54 -4.50 -13.13
N ASP A 116 0.21 -5.40 -13.75
CA ASP A 116 1.65 -5.24 -13.94
C ASP A 116 1.97 -3.95 -14.74
N ALA A 117 1.17 -3.65 -15.76
CA ALA A 117 1.30 -2.42 -16.53
C ALA A 117 0.95 -1.18 -15.68
N GLY A 118 -0.12 -1.26 -14.86
CA GLY A 118 -0.50 -0.20 -13.93
C GLY A 118 0.58 0.08 -12.90
N PHE A 119 1.15 -0.96 -12.30
CA PHE A 119 2.26 -0.81 -11.36
C PHE A 119 3.47 -0.13 -12.01
N LYS A 120 3.88 -0.59 -13.21
CA LYS A 120 4.99 0.01 -13.96
C LYS A 120 4.73 1.48 -14.31
N SER A 121 3.48 1.84 -14.64
CA SER A 121 3.09 3.23 -14.91
C SER A 121 3.23 4.11 -13.67
N VAL A 122 2.74 3.68 -12.52
CA VAL A 122 2.89 4.40 -11.23
C VAL A 122 4.37 4.50 -10.86
N LEU A 123 5.11 3.38 -10.95
CA LEU A 123 6.53 3.35 -10.64
C LEU A 123 7.34 4.36 -11.46
N LYS A 124 7.07 4.47 -12.77
CA LYS A 124 7.73 5.47 -13.64
C LYS A 124 7.54 6.91 -13.15
N ARG A 125 6.41 7.20 -12.53
CA ARG A 125 6.12 8.51 -11.93
C ARG A 125 6.80 8.68 -10.56
N LEU A 126 6.97 7.60 -9.80
CA LEU A 126 7.66 7.60 -8.50
C LEU A 126 9.19 7.62 -8.62
N THR A 127 9.75 7.14 -9.75
CA THR A 127 11.20 7.04 -9.96
C THR A 127 11.67 7.98 -11.07
N LEU A 128 11.37 9.27 -10.94
CA LEU A 128 11.84 10.28 -11.87
C LEU A 128 13.36 10.51 -11.74
N PRO A 129 14.05 10.97 -12.81
CA PRO A 129 15.45 11.36 -12.70
C PRO A 129 15.68 12.35 -11.55
N GLY A 130 16.59 12.00 -10.65
CA GLY A 130 16.86 12.79 -9.45
C GLY A 130 15.90 12.53 -8.26
N LEU A 131 14.83 11.77 -8.45
CA LEU A 131 13.85 11.38 -7.43
C LEU A 131 13.78 9.85 -7.34
N LEU A 132 14.62 9.28 -6.49
CA LEU A 132 14.69 7.81 -6.29
C LEU A 132 14.44 7.49 -4.82
N PRO A 133 13.18 7.61 -4.34
CA PRO A 133 12.86 7.27 -2.96
C PRO A 133 13.03 5.78 -2.69
N ARG A 134 13.23 5.41 -1.44
CA ARG A 134 12.98 4.05 -0.99
C ARG A 134 11.47 3.79 -1.07
N ILE A 135 11.07 2.71 -1.74
CA ILE A 135 9.66 2.35 -1.88
C ILE A 135 9.34 1.24 -0.88
N VAL A 136 8.26 1.39 -0.14
CA VAL A 136 7.76 0.36 0.79
C VAL A 136 6.37 -0.05 0.36
N THR A 137 6.15 -1.36 0.18
CA THR A 137 4.83 -1.91 -0.13
C THR A 137 4.47 -3.03 0.85
N VAL A 138 3.22 -3.07 1.26
CA VAL A 138 2.66 -4.15 2.09
C VAL A 138 1.29 -4.50 1.53
N ASP A 139 1.15 -5.72 1.04
CA ASP A 139 -0.05 -6.13 0.31
C ASP A 139 -0.56 -7.51 0.76
N VAL A 140 -1.86 -7.74 0.59
CA VAL A 140 -2.45 -9.08 0.73
C VAL A 140 -1.78 -10.03 -0.25
N SER A 141 -1.57 -11.28 0.18
CA SER A 141 -0.84 -12.26 -0.61
C SER A 141 -1.39 -13.67 -0.40
N TYR A 142 -1.15 -14.55 -1.37
CA TYR A 142 -1.42 -15.97 -1.24
C TYR A 142 -0.20 -16.69 -0.64
N PHE A 143 -0.41 -17.42 0.45
CA PHE A 143 0.66 -18.16 1.09
C PHE A 143 0.37 -19.68 1.06
N PRO A 144 1.34 -20.53 0.72
CA PRO A 144 1.20 -21.98 0.80
C PRO A 144 0.81 -22.42 2.22
N GLY A 145 -0.10 -23.40 2.35
CA GLY A 145 -0.52 -23.91 3.65
C GLY A 145 -1.37 -22.97 4.51
N ARG A 146 -1.89 -21.87 3.96
CA ARG A 146 -2.70 -20.87 4.67
C ARG A 146 -4.10 -20.72 4.05
N PRO A 147 -4.99 -21.75 4.14
CA PRO A 147 -6.26 -21.74 3.42
C PRO A 147 -7.18 -20.59 3.84
N LEU A 148 -7.26 -20.26 5.14
CA LEU A 148 -8.06 -19.13 5.63
C LEU A 148 -7.53 -17.78 5.12
N ASN A 149 -6.21 -17.55 5.20
CA ASN A 149 -5.59 -16.36 4.62
C ASN A 149 -5.92 -16.24 3.13
N ASN A 150 -5.73 -17.32 2.38
CA ASN A 150 -5.93 -17.33 0.93
C ASN A 150 -7.41 -17.13 0.56
N LEU A 151 -8.34 -17.63 1.37
CA LEU A 151 -9.76 -17.35 1.21
C LEU A 151 -10.05 -15.87 1.42
N LEU A 152 -9.55 -15.26 2.50
CA LEU A 152 -9.73 -13.83 2.79
C LEU A 152 -9.05 -12.94 1.75
N SER A 153 -7.85 -13.32 1.30
CA SER A 153 -7.16 -12.61 0.20
C SER A 153 -7.93 -12.69 -1.12
N ARG A 154 -8.59 -13.83 -1.41
CA ARG A 154 -9.45 -13.97 -2.59
C ARG A 154 -10.73 -13.13 -2.49
N MET A 155 -11.19 -12.85 -1.28
CA MET A 155 -12.36 -11.99 -1.01
C MET A 155 -12.00 -10.51 -1.00
N ASP A 156 -10.73 -10.17 -1.03
CA ASP A 156 -10.28 -8.78 -1.16
C ASP A 156 -10.75 -8.15 -2.48
N ARG A 157 -10.91 -6.84 -2.49
CA ARG A 157 -11.31 -6.08 -3.68
C ARG A 157 -10.22 -5.99 -4.75
N GLY A 158 -8.97 -6.27 -4.37
CA GLY A 158 -7.84 -6.29 -5.29
C GLY A 158 -7.98 -7.36 -6.36
N ARG A 159 -7.85 -6.96 -7.61
CA ARG A 159 -7.97 -7.87 -8.76
C ARG A 159 -6.66 -8.59 -9.08
N HIS A 160 -5.55 -8.14 -8.49
CA HIS A 160 -4.19 -8.56 -8.80
C HIS A 160 -3.44 -9.02 -7.55
N VAL A 161 -4.13 -9.74 -6.65
CA VAL A 161 -3.47 -10.41 -5.52
C VAL A 161 -2.51 -11.46 -6.05
N ARG A 162 -1.26 -11.42 -5.60
CA ARG A 162 -0.16 -12.27 -6.07
C ARG A 162 0.42 -13.09 -4.91
N ALA A 163 1.06 -14.20 -5.22
CA ALA A 163 1.95 -14.88 -4.29
C ALA A 163 3.25 -14.06 -4.08
N PRO A 164 4.00 -14.25 -2.98
CA PRO A 164 5.22 -13.49 -2.71
C PRO A 164 6.22 -13.51 -3.88
N GLN A 165 6.43 -14.67 -4.50
CA GLN A 165 7.36 -14.83 -5.63
C GLN A 165 6.90 -14.07 -6.89
N GLU A 166 5.59 -13.88 -7.06
CA GLU A 166 5.03 -13.11 -8.18
C GLU A 166 5.20 -11.60 -7.96
N TYR A 167 5.04 -11.12 -6.69
CA TYR A 167 5.38 -9.74 -6.33
C TYR A 167 6.87 -9.45 -6.58
N GLU A 168 7.77 -10.31 -6.10
CA GLU A 168 9.21 -10.12 -6.31
C GLU A 168 9.59 -10.14 -7.81
N ARG A 169 8.94 -11.02 -8.60
CA ARG A 169 9.14 -11.05 -10.05
C ARG A 169 8.71 -9.73 -10.69
N LEU A 170 7.53 -9.21 -10.30
CA LEU A 170 7.03 -7.92 -10.77
C LEU A 170 8.02 -6.80 -10.47
N PHE A 171 8.52 -6.73 -9.24
CA PHE A 171 9.46 -5.70 -8.82
C PHE A 171 10.76 -5.76 -9.61
N ARG A 172 11.36 -6.94 -9.73
CA ARG A 172 12.60 -7.14 -10.54
C ARG A 172 12.39 -6.78 -12.01
N GLN A 173 11.28 -7.21 -12.62
CA GLN A 173 10.94 -6.87 -14.01
C GLN A 173 10.61 -5.38 -14.20
N SER A 174 10.44 -4.66 -13.12
CA SER A 174 10.21 -3.21 -13.12
C SER A 174 11.47 -2.39 -12.78
N GLY A 175 12.64 -3.02 -12.71
CA GLY A 175 13.91 -2.36 -12.40
C GLY A 175 14.06 -2.01 -10.91
N LEU A 176 13.39 -2.78 -10.04
CA LEU A 176 13.50 -2.61 -8.59
C LEU A 176 14.24 -3.80 -7.97
N ARG A 177 15.13 -3.50 -7.04
CA ARG A 177 15.78 -4.47 -6.17
C ARG A 177 15.04 -4.54 -4.83
N VAL A 178 14.69 -5.75 -4.40
CA VAL A 178 14.18 -6.02 -3.06
C VAL A 178 15.33 -5.94 -2.07
N THR A 179 15.25 -5.03 -1.11
CA THR A 179 16.25 -4.84 -0.05
C THR A 179 15.85 -5.51 1.26
N CYS A 180 14.54 -5.63 1.48
CA CYS A 180 13.96 -6.36 2.61
C CYS A 180 12.65 -7.00 2.17
N ALA A 181 12.39 -8.23 2.62
CA ALA A 181 11.10 -8.91 2.45
C ALA A 181 10.70 -9.53 3.78
N GLU A 182 9.46 -9.31 4.20
CA GLU A 182 8.93 -9.79 5.47
C GLU A 182 7.46 -10.18 5.35
N VAL A 183 7.03 -11.15 6.15
CA VAL A 183 5.62 -11.51 6.29
C VAL A 183 5.07 -10.84 7.54
N LEU A 184 4.23 -9.85 7.34
CA LEU A 184 3.52 -9.15 8.41
C LEU A 184 2.22 -9.86 8.73
N THR A 185 1.81 -9.84 9.99
CA THR A 185 0.57 -10.50 10.43
C THR A 185 -0.37 -9.50 11.10
N THR A 186 -1.68 -9.77 10.99
CA THR A 186 -2.67 -9.07 11.82
C THR A 186 -2.50 -9.43 13.30
N ARG A 187 -3.07 -8.63 14.19
CA ARG A 187 -3.05 -8.87 15.66
C ARG A 187 -3.53 -10.27 16.03
N LEU A 188 -4.57 -10.78 15.38
CA LEU A 188 -5.09 -12.13 15.60
C LEU A 188 -4.36 -13.20 14.75
N ARG A 189 -3.35 -12.82 13.97
CA ARG A 189 -2.48 -13.70 13.16
C ARG A 189 -3.21 -14.56 12.12
N TYR A 190 -4.45 -14.23 11.76
CA TYR A 190 -5.23 -14.95 10.76
C TYR A 190 -4.91 -14.52 9.33
N VAL A 191 -4.56 -13.26 9.13
CA VAL A 191 -4.19 -12.73 7.83
C VAL A 191 -2.72 -12.33 7.83
N GLN A 192 -2.05 -12.69 6.75
CA GLN A 192 -0.66 -12.37 6.47
C GLN A 192 -0.59 -11.44 5.26
N TYR A 193 0.36 -10.53 5.31
CA TYR A 193 0.69 -9.59 4.25
C TYR A 193 2.13 -9.81 3.81
N ALA A 194 2.41 -9.65 2.53
CA ALA A 194 3.77 -9.61 2.00
C ALA A 194 4.26 -8.16 2.02
N GLY A 195 5.29 -7.90 2.82
CA GLY A 195 5.94 -6.60 2.93
C GLY A 195 7.27 -6.59 2.20
N TYR A 196 7.55 -5.50 1.48
CA TYR A 196 8.79 -5.31 0.74
C TYR A 196 9.32 -3.89 0.88
N GLN A 197 10.62 -3.77 1.08
CA GLN A 197 11.36 -2.54 0.88
C GLN A 197 12.14 -2.64 -0.42
N LEU A 198 12.03 -1.62 -1.25
CA LEU A 198 12.49 -1.65 -2.63
C LEU A 198 13.34 -0.41 -2.91
N GLN A 199 14.35 -0.57 -3.76
CA GLN A 199 15.14 0.52 -4.30
C GLN A 199 15.24 0.37 -5.82
N ALA A 200 15.24 1.50 -6.54
CA ALA A 200 15.51 1.48 -7.97
C ALA A 200 16.91 0.92 -8.22
N ASP A 201 17.01 0.04 -9.21
CA ASP A 201 18.30 -0.50 -9.62
C ASP A 201 19.08 0.58 -10.37
N ARG A 202 20.27 0.93 -9.88
CA ARG A 202 21.08 2.00 -10.48
C ARG A 202 21.70 1.63 -11.82
N ASN A 203 21.67 0.34 -12.18
CA ASN A 203 22.09 -0.19 -13.46
C ASN A 203 20.99 -1.10 -14.01
N PRO A 204 19.95 -0.58 -14.69
CA PRO A 204 19.12 -1.40 -15.52
C PRO A 204 19.97 -1.87 -16.71
N GLY A 205 20.37 -3.17 -16.69
CA GLY A 205 21.09 -3.80 -17.79
C GLY A 205 20.33 -3.74 -19.11
#